data_9e57a0e54217d680ff520190128c6088
#
_entry.id   9e57a0e54217d680ff520190128c6088
#
_cell.length_a   1.000
_cell.length_b   1.000
_cell.length_c   1.000
_cell.angle_alpha   90.00
_cell.angle_beta   90.00
_cell.angle_gamma   90.00
#
_symmetry.space_group_name_H-M   'P 1'
#
loop_
_entity.id
_entity.type
_entity.pdbx_description
1 polymer ?
#
loop_
_entity_poly.entity_id
_entity_poly.type
_entity_poly.pdbx_seq_one_letter_code
_entity_poly.pdbx_strand_id
1 'polypeptide(L)'
;MSFAVISHFAFCFGLGILFDITTGSIFNKTSVLFPLAMSVALIAIFSNEKINNTLKILVIIVFCLLTFAADWSSIALMMPFFLYNHRDNKKQQILDYVIWISVYAAIYIIFIDVVYGVLQFATLFSLPLLMRYDGTRGKHIGSKWFFYYYYPIHLAIIGIFRIILYGNIPLVF
;
A
#
# COMPACT_ATOMS: atom_id res chain seq x y z
N MET A 1 7.57 -14.98 -7.54
CA MET A 1 8.80 -14.38 -7.04
C MET A 1 9.31 -13.26 -7.95
N SER A 2 9.48 -13.46 -9.24
CA SER A 2 9.96 -12.46 -10.23
C SER A 2 9.14 -11.16 -10.27
N PHE A 3 7.82 -11.22 -10.14
CA PHE A 3 6.97 -10.03 -10.18
C PHE A 3 7.23 -9.06 -9.01
N ALA A 4 7.38 -9.57 -7.78
CA ALA A 4 7.66 -8.73 -6.61
C ALA A 4 9.01 -8.01 -6.74
N VAL A 5 10.00 -8.69 -7.30
CA VAL A 5 11.33 -8.11 -7.56
C VAL A 5 11.24 -7.01 -8.63
N ILE A 6 10.59 -7.27 -9.76
CA ILE A 6 10.40 -6.27 -10.83
C ILE A 6 9.64 -5.05 -10.30
N SER A 7 8.58 -5.27 -9.53
CA SER A 7 7.79 -4.19 -8.92
C SER A 7 8.59 -3.36 -7.93
N HIS A 8 9.48 -3.99 -7.14
CA HIS A 8 10.36 -3.29 -6.22
C HIS A 8 11.38 -2.41 -6.96
N PHE A 9 12.02 -2.92 -8.01
CA PHE A 9 12.92 -2.12 -8.84
C PHE A 9 12.20 -0.96 -9.54
N ALA A 10 10.99 -1.18 -10.07
CA ALA A 10 10.20 -0.11 -10.67
C ALA A 10 9.80 0.97 -9.64
N PHE A 11 9.50 0.58 -8.40
CA PHE A 11 9.25 1.48 -7.29
C PHE A 11 10.49 2.32 -6.96
N CYS A 12 11.65 1.70 -6.79
CA CYS A 12 12.91 2.39 -6.54
C CYS A 12 13.29 3.34 -7.68
N PHE A 13 13.03 2.95 -8.94
CA PHE A 13 13.23 3.80 -10.11
C PHE A 13 12.27 4.99 -10.10
N GLY A 14 10.99 4.78 -9.81
CA GLY A 14 9.99 5.84 -9.70
C GLY A 14 10.37 6.91 -8.69
N LEU A 15 10.85 6.51 -7.52
CA LEU A 15 11.32 7.41 -6.46
C LEU A 15 12.70 8.03 -6.73
N GLY A 16 13.49 7.48 -7.66
CA GLY A 16 14.86 7.93 -7.95
C GLY A 16 15.93 7.41 -7.00
N ILE A 17 15.58 6.46 -6.17
CA ILE A 17 16.52 5.87 -5.19
C ILE A 17 17.30 4.67 -5.72
N LEU A 18 17.03 4.24 -6.95
CA LEU A 18 17.66 3.05 -7.53
C LEU A 18 19.19 3.16 -7.64
N PHE A 19 19.69 4.38 -7.89
CA PHE A 19 21.12 4.66 -8.08
C PHE A 19 21.75 5.44 -6.92
N ASP A 20 21.00 5.66 -5.85
CA ASP A 20 21.51 6.36 -4.68
C ASP A 20 22.12 5.37 -3.70
N ILE A 21 23.44 5.18 -3.84
CA ILE A 21 24.22 4.28 -2.99
C ILE A 21 24.42 4.86 -1.58
N THR A 22 24.31 6.18 -1.42
CA THR A 22 24.65 6.87 -0.18
C THR A 22 23.58 6.73 0.90
N THR A 23 22.33 6.60 0.51
CA THR A 23 21.20 6.49 1.46
C THR A 23 20.83 5.05 1.80
N GLY A 24 21.46 4.05 1.17
CA GLY A 24 21.18 2.62 1.43
C GLY A 24 19.73 2.21 1.14
N SER A 25 19.02 2.99 0.36
CA SER A 25 17.58 3.07 0.34
C SER A 25 16.86 1.95 -0.42
N ILE A 26 17.57 1.19 -1.27
CA ILE A 26 16.95 0.05 -1.99
C ILE A 26 16.36 -0.99 -1.01
N PHE A 27 17.00 -1.17 0.15
CA PHE A 27 16.56 -2.11 1.18
C PHE A 27 15.72 -1.46 2.29
N ASN A 28 15.82 -0.13 2.45
CA ASN A 28 15.13 0.59 3.52
C ASN A 28 13.69 0.98 3.18
N LYS A 29 13.35 1.03 1.89
CA LYS A 29 11.98 1.32 1.44
C LYS A 29 11.46 0.16 0.60
N THR A 30 10.36 -0.42 1.00
CA THR A 30 9.67 -1.48 0.25
C THR A 30 8.39 -0.94 -0.38
N SER A 31 8.04 -1.49 -1.55
CA SER A 31 6.80 -1.10 -2.24
C SER A 31 5.56 -1.51 -1.43
N VAL A 32 4.44 -0.84 -1.69
CA VAL A 32 3.14 -1.13 -1.06
C VAL A 32 2.69 -2.59 -1.22
N LEU A 33 3.22 -3.33 -2.17
CA LEU A 33 2.90 -4.75 -2.36
C LEU A 33 3.33 -5.62 -1.17
N PHE A 34 4.39 -5.23 -0.46
CA PHE A 34 4.86 -5.96 0.71
C PHE A 34 3.84 -5.90 1.86
N PRO A 35 3.42 -4.72 2.36
CA PRO A 35 2.40 -4.66 3.42
C PRO A 35 1.05 -5.23 2.98
N LEU A 36 0.67 -5.13 1.70
CA LEU A 36 -0.55 -5.77 1.20
C LEU A 36 -0.47 -7.30 1.26
N ALA A 37 0.68 -7.90 0.90
CA ALA A 37 0.88 -9.34 1.03
C ALA A 37 0.84 -9.79 2.50
N MET A 38 1.44 -8.99 3.41
CA MET A 38 1.37 -9.22 4.85
C MET A 38 -0.06 -9.09 5.39
N SER A 39 -0.87 -8.17 4.83
CA SER A 39 -2.29 -8.05 5.19
C SER A 39 -3.07 -9.32 4.83
N VAL A 40 -2.84 -9.90 3.66
CA VAL A 40 -3.47 -11.18 3.27
C VAL A 40 -3.06 -12.30 4.23
N ALA A 41 -1.78 -12.37 4.60
CA ALA A 41 -1.30 -13.35 5.58
C ALA A 41 -1.95 -13.12 6.96
N LEU A 42 -2.10 -11.86 7.39
CA LEU A 42 -2.76 -11.50 8.64
C LEU A 42 -4.23 -11.96 8.65
N ILE A 43 -4.97 -11.72 7.56
CA ILE A 43 -6.34 -12.17 7.38
C ILE A 43 -6.42 -13.70 7.52
N ALA A 44 -5.53 -14.45 6.87
CA ALA A 44 -5.49 -15.90 6.95
C ALA A 44 -5.22 -16.41 8.37
N ILE A 45 -4.32 -15.76 9.11
CA ILE A 45 -4.01 -16.09 10.51
C ILE A 45 -5.22 -15.82 11.41
N PHE A 46 -5.90 -14.69 11.22
CA PHE A 46 -7.06 -14.33 12.02
C PHE A 46 -8.29 -15.20 11.74
N SER A 47 -8.45 -15.67 10.51
CA SER A 47 -9.51 -16.61 10.12
C SER A 47 -9.31 -18.02 10.70
N ASN A 48 -8.12 -18.31 11.24
CA ASN A 48 -7.85 -19.62 11.87
C ASN A 48 -8.21 -19.57 13.36
N GLU A 49 -9.29 -20.28 13.72
CA GLU A 49 -9.78 -20.35 15.10
C GLU A 49 -8.85 -21.13 16.05
N LYS A 50 -7.93 -21.96 15.52
CA LYS A 50 -6.99 -22.74 16.32
C LYS A 50 -5.87 -21.86 16.91
N ILE A 51 -5.68 -20.64 16.42
CA ILE A 51 -4.61 -19.74 16.86
C ILE A 51 -5.11 -18.94 18.06
N ASN A 52 -4.33 -18.95 19.14
CA ASN A 52 -4.61 -18.20 20.35
C ASN A 52 -4.62 -16.67 20.08
N ASN A 53 -5.54 -15.95 20.73
CA ASN A 53 -5.68 -14.50 20.59
C ASN A 53 -4.39 -13.75 20.97
N THR A 54 -3.66 -14.21 21.99
CA THR A 54 -2.37 -13.61 22.36
C THR A 54 -1.37 -13.68 21.20
N LEU A 55 -1.30 -14.82 20.50
CA LEU A 55 -0.43 -14.99 19.34
C LEU A 55 -0.89 -14.11 18.17
N LYS A 56 -2.20 -13.95 17.95
CA LYS A 56 -2.75 -13.05 16.93
C LYS A 56 -2.33 -11.61 17.17
N ILE A 57 -2.41 -11.13 18.42
CA ILE A 57 -1.96 -9.76 18.79
C ILE A 57 -0.46 -9.60 18.55
N LEU A 58 0.35 -10.59 18.96
CA LEU A 58 1.80 -10.55 18.74
C LEU A 58 2.14 -10.47 17.25
N VAL A 59 1.43 -11.23 16.40
CA VAL A 59 1.61 -11.20 14.95
C VAL A 59 1.27 -9.81 14.37
N ILE A 60 0.19 -9.15 14.83
CA ILE A 60 -0.12 -7.78 14.41
C ILE A 60 1.07 -6.86 14.72
N ILE A 61 1.59 -6.89 15.95
CA ILE A 61 2.70 -6.03 16.37
C ILE A 61 3.93 -6.28 15.49
N VAL A 62 4.31 -7.54 15.31
CA VAL A 62 5.47 -7.91 14.46
C VAL A 62 5.27 -7.44 13.02
N PHE A 63 4.08 -7.66 12.45
CA PHE A 63 3.79 -7.26 11.07
C PHE A 63 3.77 -5.74 10.91
N CYS A 64 3.24 -5.00 11.88
CA CYS A 64 3.29 -3.54 11.89
C CYS A 64 4.74 -3.02 11.95
N LEU A 65 5.60 -3.63 12.74
CA LEU A 65 7.02 -3.26 12.81
C LEU A 65 7.74 -3.56 11.50
N LEU A 66 7.49 -4.73 10.88
CA LEU A 66 8.11 -5.12 9.62
C LEU A 66 7.66 -4.23 8.44
N THR A 67 6.42 -3.76 8.47
CA THR A 67 5.86 -2.92 7.39
C THR A 67 6.05 -1.43 7.63
N PHE A 68 6.62 -1.03 8.77
CA PHE A 68 6.77 0.38 9.13
C PHE A 68 7.56 1.19 8.10
N ALA A 69 8.63 0.61 7.54
CA ALA A 69 9.49 1.24 6.54
C ALA A 69 8.95 1.12 5.10
N ALA A 70 7.80 0.47 4.91
CA ALA A 70 7.19 0.32 3.59
C ALA A 70 6.43 1.58 3.17
N ASP A 71 6.23 1.72 1.85
CA ASP A 71 5.31 2.71 1.31
C ASP A 71 3.89 2.46 1.87
N TRP A 72 3.22 3.53 2.30
CA TRP A 72 1.97 3.47 3.08
C TRP A 72 2.11 2.82 4.47
N SER A 73 3.31 2.44 4.87
CA SER A 73 3.62 1.94 6.22
C SER A 73 2.68 0.83 6.69
N SER A 74 2.48 0.72 7.99
CA SER A 74 1.55 -0.23 8.61
C SER A 74 0.08 0.03 8.26
N ILE A 75 -0.24 1.18 7.65
CA ILE A 75 -1.61 1.51 7.21
C ILE A 75 -2.04 0.62 6.05
N ALA A 76 -1.13 0.37 5.08
CA ALA A 76 -1.41 -0.56 3.98
C ALA A 76 -1.58 -2.02 4.46
N LEU A 77 -1.06 -2.37 5.65
CA LEU A 77 -1.31 -3.64 6.31
C LEU A 77 -2.69 -3.69 6.97
N MET A 78 -3.00 -2.66 7.77
CA MET A 78 -4.15 -2.67 8.67
C MET A 78 -5.46 -2.34 7.96
N MET A 79 -5.46 -1.41 7.01
CA MET A 79 -6.67 -1.00 6.31
C MET A 79 -7.38 -2.16 5.60
N PRO A 80 -6.73 -3.00 4.76
CA PRO A 80 -7.40 -4.14 4.14
C PRO A 80 -7.86 -5.19 5.16
N PHE A 81 -7.12 -5.35 6.25
CA PHE A 81 -7.50 -6.26 7.33
C PHE A 81 -8.82 -5.83 8.00
N PHE A 82 -9.00 -4.55 8.33
CA PHE A 82 -10.25 -4.03 8.89
C PHE A 82 -11.39 -4.09 7.88
N LEU A 83 -11.15 -3.71 6.63
CA LEU A 83 -12.15 -3.81 5.56
C LEU A 83 -12.64 -5.24 5.35
N TYR A 84 -11.75 -6.23 5.46
CA TYR A 84 -12.12 -7.63 5.38
C TYR A 84 -12.94 -8.09 6.58
N ASN A 85 -12.58 -7.68 7.79
CA ASN A 85 -13.31 -8.05 9.01
C ASN A 85 -14.75 -7.50 9.00
N HIS A 86 -14.95 -6.33 8.40
CA HIS A 86 -16.27 -5.69 8.29
C HIS A 86 -16.93 -5.88 6.92
N ARG A 87 -16.53 -6.92 6.14
CA ARG A 87 -17.02 -7.14 4.76
C ARG A 87 -18.53 -7.29 4.65
N ASP A 88 -19.18 -7.75 5.73
CA ASP A 88 -20.62 -7.94 5.78
C ASP A 88 -21.40 -6.66 6.17
N ASN A 89 -20.71 -5.59 6.54
CA ASN A 89 -21.29 -4.32 6.96
C ASN A 89 -20.68 -3.14 6.18
N LYS A 90 -21.34 -2.76 5.07
CA LYS A 90 -20.87 -1.68 4.20
C LYS A 90 -20.68 -0.33 4.92
N LYS A 91 -21.51 -0.01 5.90
CA LYS A 91 -21.36 1.24 6.67
C LYS A 91 -20.07 1.24 7.48
N GLN A 92 -19.76 0.11 8.10
CA GLN A 92 -18.54 -0.04 8.86
C GLN A 92 -17.31 -0.03 7.95
N GLN A 93 -17.38 -0.65 6.78
CA GLN A 93 -16.30 -0.58 5.78
C GLN A 93 -16.01 0.86 5.33
N ILE A 94 -17.06 1.66 5.08
CA ILE A 94 -16.88 3.08 4.75
C ILE A 94 -16.18 3.80 5.88
N LEU A 95 -16.65 3.59 7.11
CA LEU A 95 -16.06 4.22 8.30
C LEU A 95 -14.58 3.85 8.46
N ASP A 96 -14.25 2.56 8.36
CA ASP A 96 -12.88 2.08 8.44
C ASP A 96 -12.00 2.72 7.36
N TYR A 97 -12.50 2.75 6.12
CA TYR A 97 -11.77 3.35 5.02
C TYR A 97 -11.47 4.84 5.27
N VAL A 98 -12.49 5.60 5.67
CA VAL A 98 -12.35 7.03 5.97
C VAL A 98 -11.40 7.26 7.15
N ILE A 99 -11.51 6.46 8.22
CA ILE A 99 -10.63 6.57 9.39
C ILE A 99 -9.17 6.31 8.98
N TRP A 100 -8.88 5.22 8.28
CA TRP A 100 -7.52 4.87 7.91
C TRP A 100 -6.88 5.89 6.97
N ILE A 101 -7.64 6.43 5.99
CA ILE A 101 -7.15 7.50 5.12
C ILE A 101 -6.93 8.79 5.93
N SER A 102 -7.82 9.12 6.87
CA SER A 102 -7.66 10.30 7.72
C SER A 102 -6.42 10.19 8.64
N VAL A 103 -6.17 9.02 9.20
CA VAL A 103 -4.95 8.75 10.00
C VAL A 103 -3.70 8.91 9.12
N TYR A 104 -3.73 8.38 7.91
CA TYR A 104 -2.62 8.51 6.96
C TYR A 104 -2.37 9.97 6.57
N ALA A 105 -3.42 10.70 6.21
CA ALA A 105 -3.33 12.12 5.91
C ALA A 105 -2.79 12.93 7.09
N ALA A 106 -3.27 12.64 8.31
CA ALA A 106 -2.80 13.32 9.52
C ALA A 106 -1.30 13.08 9.79
N ILE A 107 -0.81 11.86 9.58
CA ILE A 107 0.62 11.55 9.70
C ILE A 107 1.42 12.38 8.71
N TYR A 108 0.98 12.48 7.46
CA TYR A 108 1.65 13.30 6.45
C TYR A 108 1.63 14.79 6.78
N ILE A 109 0.50 15.33 7.24
CA ILE A 109 0.36 16.73 7.64
C ILE A 109 1.32 17.08 8.78
N ILE A 110 1.48 16.18 9.75
CA ILE A 110 2.26 16.45 10.97
C ILE A 110 3.76 16.25 10.72
N PHE A 111 4.15 15.22 9.97
CA PHE A 111 5.55 14.78 9.91
C PHE A 111 6.25 15.09 8.59
N ILE A 112 5.51 15.39 7.50
CA ILE A 112 6.09 15.56 6.18
C ILE A 112 5.74 16.94 5.63
N ASP A 113 4.53 17.13 5.15
CA ASP A 113 4.07 18.39 4.56
C ASP A 113 2.54 18.45 4.51
N VAL A 114 1.98 19.64 4.76
CA VAL A 114 0.52 19.86 4.79
C VAL A 114 -0.12 19.60 3.42
N VAL A 115 0.51 20.04 2.34
CA VAL A 115 -0.03 19.89 0.97
C VAL A 115 -0.10 18.41 0.61
N TYR A 116 0.98 17.65 0.86
CA TYR A 116 1.00 16.21 0.62
C TYR A 116 -0.04 15.47 1.49
N GLY A 117 -0.21 15.86 2.73
CA GLY A 117 -1.23 15.28 3.60
C GLY A 117 -2.65 15.52 3.11
N VAL A 118 -2.95 16.74 2.66
CA VAL A 118 -4.26 17.07 2.07
C VAL A 118 -4.51 16.28 0.79
N LEU A 119 -3.48 16.10 -0.06
CA LEU A 119 -3.58 15.30 -1.28
C LEU A 119 -3.95 13.82 -1.00
N GLN A 120 -3.60 13.28 0.18
CA GLN A 120 -3.99 11.91 0.54
C GLN A 120 -5.51 11.73 0.60
N PHE A 121 -6.27 12.78 0.90
CA PHE A 121 -7.74 12.72 0.85
C PHE A 121 -8.30 12.49 -0.56
N ALA A 122 -7.51 12.70 -1.62
CA ALA A 122 -7.93 12.36 -2.97
C ALA A 122 -8.19 10.84 -3.13
N THR A 123 -7.60 10.00 -2.30
CA THR A 123 -7.89 8.55 -2.28
C THR A 123 -9.35 8.25 -1.92
N LEU A 124 -10.04 9.15 -1.20
CA LEU A 124 -11.48 9.00 -0.90
C LEU A 124 -12.35 9.00 -2.15
N PHE A 125 -11.88 9.55 -3.27
CA PHE A 125 -12.61 9.47 -4.55
C PHE A 125 -12.76 8.02 -5.06
N SER A 126 -11.97 7.08 -4.57
CA SER A 126 -12.14 5.65 -4.88
C SER A 126 -13.26 4.98 -4.09
N LEU A 127 -13.78 5.63 -3.04
CA LEU A 127 -14.82 5.08 -2.17
C LEU A 127 -16.11 4.68 -2.92
N PRO A 128 -16.66 5.49 -3.85
CA PRO A 128 -17.84 5.08 -4.62
C PRO A 128 -17.60 3.82 -5.46
N LEU A 129 -16.38 3.63 -5.97
CA LEU A 129 -16.00 2.45 -6.71
C LEU A 129 -15.93 1.22 -5.80
N LEU A 130 -15.33 1.36 -4.63
CA LEU A 130 -15.27 0.32 -3.61
C LEU A 130 -16.67 -0.10 -3.14
N MET A 131 -17.57 0.86 -2.97
CA MET A 131 -18.95 0.59 -2.53
C MET A 131 -19.82 -0.11 -3.58
N ARG A 132 -19.49 0.04 -4.87
CA ARG A 132 -20.16 -0.67 -5.97
C ARG A 132 -19.71 -2.12 -6.10
N TYR A 133 -18.61 -2.48 -5.48
CA TYR A 133 -18.11 -3.85 -5.52
C TYR A 133 -19.02 -4.77 -4.71
N ASP A 134 -19.52 -5.82 -5.36
CA ASP A 134 -20.45 -6.80 -4.80
C ASP A 134 -19.79 -8.10 -4.35
N GLY A 135 -18.45 -8.16 -4.39
CA GLY A 135 -17.67 -9.35 -4.07
C GLY A 135 -17.59 -10.36 -5.23
N THR A 136 -18.30 -10.15 -6.34
CA THR A 136 -18.23 -11.05 -7.47
C THR A 136 -16.99 -10.80 -8.32
N ARG A 137 -16.46 -11.88 -8.87
CA ARG A 137 -15.35 -11.77 -9.83
C ARG A 137 -15.88 -11.17 -11.13
N GLY A 138 -15.41 -9.97 -11.45
CA GLY A 138 -15.80 -9.30 -12.68
C GLY A 138 -15.53 -10.14 -13.95
N LYS A 139 -16.24 -9.84 -15.02
CA LYS A 139 -15.95 -10.44 -16.34
C LYS A 139 -14.50 -10.15 -16.71
N HIS A 140 -13.81 -11.15 -17.26
CA HIS A 140 -12.43 -11.01 -17.72
C HIS A 140 -12.33 -9.96 -18.84
N ILE A 141 -12.16 -8.71 -18.47
CA ILE A 141 -11.74 -7.66 -19.39
C ILE A 141 -10.22 -7.56 -19.25
N GLY A 142 -9.51 -8.21 -20.15
CA GLY A 142 -8.05 -8.26 -20.12
C GLY A 142 -7.49 -9.54 -19.48
N SER A 143 -6.22 -9.81 -19.78
CA SER A 143 -5.49 -10.92 -19.18
C SER A 143 -5.21 -10.66 -17.69
N LYS A 144 -5.14 -11.73 -16.88
CA LYS A 144 -4.64 -11.65 -15.49
C LYS A 144 -3.30 -10.92 -15.40
N TRP A 145 -2.52 -10.93 -16.47
CA TRP A 145 -1.24 -10.25 -16.59
C TRP A 145 -1.35 -8.73 -16.63
N PHE A 146 -2.52 -8.15 -16.99
CA PHE A 146 -2.73 -6.71 -17.06
C PHE A 146 -2.41 -6.06 -15.70
N PHE A 147 -2.93 -6.58 -14.61
CA PHE A 147 -2.69 -6.04 -13.27
C PHE A 147 -1.24 -6.23 -12.82
N TYR A 148 -0.60 -7.32 -13.23
CA TYR A 148 0.80 -7.56 -12.92
C TYR A 148 1.74 -6.59 -13.63
N TYR A 149 1.44 -6.20 -14.86
CA TYR A 149 2.25 -5.22 -15.60
C TYR A 149 1.89 -3.78 -15.29
N TYR A 150 0.63 -3.49 -14.96
CA TYR A 150 0.17 -2.14 -14.70
C TYR A 150 1.00 -1.46 -13.59
N TYR A 151 1.20 -2.13 -12.46
CA TYR A 151 1.90 -1.56 -11.31
C TYR A 151 3.36 -1.18 -11.62
N PRO A 152 4.23 -2.04 -12.16
CA PRO A 152 5.59 -1.63 -12.51
C PRO A 152 5.65 -0.62 -13.67
N ILE A 153 4.74 -0.71 -14.65
CA ILE A 153 4.75 0.20 -15.80
C ILE A 153 4.40 1.62 -15.38
N HIS A 154 3.34 1.84 -14.60
CA HIS A 154 2.99 3.21 -14.20
C HIS A 154 4.06 3.84 -13.32
N LEU A 155 4.72 3.08 -12.46
CA LEU A 155 5.86 3.57 -11.67
C LEU A 155 7.06 3.91 -12.55
N ALA A 156 7.34 3.11 -13.58
CA ALA A 156 8.39 3.42 -14.54
C ALA A 156 8.07 4.69 -15.33
N ILE A 157 6.82 4.90 -15.74
CA ILE A 157 6.37 6.13 -16.39
C ILE A 157 6.57 7.34 -15.46
N ILE A 158 6.17 7.25 -14.20
CA ILE A 158 6.40 8.31 -13.20
C ILE A 158 7.88 8.61 -13.06
N GLY A 159 8.74 7.59 -12.99
CA GLY A 159 10.20 7.74 -12.95
C GLY A 159 10.77 8.46 -14.17
N ILE A 160 10.29 8.15 -15.38
CA ILE A 160 10.69 8.83 -16.61
C ILE A 160 10.27 10.31 -16.58
N PHE A 161 9.01 10.61 -16.23
CA PHE A 161 8.54 11.98 -16.09
C PHE A 161 9.34 12.77 -15.06
N ARG A 162 9.66 12.17 -13.93
CA ARG A 162 10.51 12.75 -12.90
C ARG A 162 11.88 13.15 -13.48
N ILE A 163 12.54 12.25 -14.22
CA ILE A 163 13.84 12.52 -14.82
C ILE A 163 13.76 13.69 -15.84
N ILE A 164 12.69 13.72 -16.63
CA ILE A 164 12.49 14.78 -17.64
C ILE A 164 12.24 16.13 -16.99
N LEU A 165 11.45 16.20 -15.91
CA LEU A 165 11.02 17.45 -15.29
C LEU A 165 12.03 17.98 -14.26
N TYR A 166 12.66 17.11 -13.50
CA TYR A 166 13.48 17.47 -12.32
C TYR A 166 14.91 16.96 -12.39
N GLY A 167 15.30 16.26 -13.48
CA GLY A 167 16.58 15.57 -13.55
C GLY A 167 16.62 14.32 -12.66
N ASN A 168 17.81 13.82 -12.39
CA ASN A 168 18.00 12.60 -11.58
C ASN A 168 18.00 12.89 -10.06
N ILE A 169 17.08 13.74 -9.59
CA ILE A 169 16.94 14.06 -8.17
C ILE A 169 16.02 13.02 -7.53
N PRO A 170 16.44 12.35 -6.44
CA PRO A 170 15.57 11.42 -5.73
C PRO A 170 14.41 12.15 -5.04
N LEU A 171 13.20 11.59 -5.16
CA LEU A 171 12.04 12.02 -4.36
C LEU A 171 12.15 11.30 -3.00
N VAL A 172 13.02 11.80 -2.13
CA VAL A 172 13.18 11.28 -0.77
C VAL A 172 12.44 12.23 0.17
N PHE A 173 11.40 11.69 0.80
CA PHE A 173 10.71 12.32 1.91
C PHE A 173 11.06 11.60 3.20
#